data_115b173f904b2b09e4a2d2535f5b7cfa
#
_entry.id   115b173f904b2b09e4a2d2535f5b7cfa
#
_cell.length_a   1.000
_cell.length_b   1.000
_cell.length_c   1.000
_cell.angle_alpha   90.00
_cell.angle_beta   90.00
_cell.angle_gamma   90.00
#
_symmetry.space_group_name_H-M   'P 1'
#
loop_
_entity.id
_entity.type
_entity.pdbx_description
1 polymer ?
#
loop_
_entity_poly.entity_id
_entity_poly.type
_entity_poly.pdbx_seq_one_letter_code
_entity_poly.pdbx_strand_id
1 'polypeptide(L)'
;MRKNIKLTALAATATALALGLTACGSSSDPSSAKADGGKADESKPLVIAASPSPHADILNFVKDNLAAKEGLKLDVKEFTDYVLPNTATEQGQVAGNFFQHKPYLDDFNKKNGTHIVPVVNVHLEPLGLYSKKVKAIADIKAGQTIAVPNDTTNEGRALQLLAANNLITLKEGVGTSAKLSDITDKKGLEFKELEAATVPRALNDVDAAVINGNYAIEAKLSPAKDALILEKAEGNPYANFLAVKEGNQNDPRIQKLAKLLNSDEVKKFIEEKYQGSVIPAFGTPAS
;
A
#
# COMPACT_ATOMS: atom_id res chain seq x y z
N MET A 1 17.70 -57.51 -31.13
CA MET A 1 19.11 -57.83 -31.37
C MET A 1 19.92 -57.23 -30.22
N ARG A 2 20.57 -58.11 -29.47
CA ARG A 2 21.50 -57.83 -28.37
C ARG A 2 22.85 -57.32 -28.93
N LYS A 3 23.48 -56.35 -28.27
CA LYS A 3 24.94 -56.33 -28.20
C LYS A 3 25.38 -55.60 -26.91
N ASN A 4 25.95 -56.39 -26.01
CA ASN A 4 26.79 -56.02 -24.86
C ASN A 4 28.19 -55.67 -25.34
N ILE A 5 28.85 -54.68 -24.71
CA ILE A 5 30.30 -54.55 -24.65
C ILE A 5 30.65 -53.84 -23.31
N LYS A 6 31.08 -54.50 -22.40
CA LYS A 6 32.25 -54.88 -21.60
C LYS A 6 33.02 -53.67 -20.96
N LEU A 7 33.09 -53.80 -19.62
CA LEU A 7 34.04 -53.12 -18.71
C LEU A 7 35.51 -53.26 -19.15
N THR A 8 36.28 -52.23 -18.87
CA THR A 8 37.70 -52.38 -18.49
C THR A 8 38.04 -51.38 -17.37
N ALA A 9 38.41 -51.96 -16.26
CA ALA A 9 39.03 -51.27 -15.12
C ALA A 9 40.56 -51.17 -15.35
N LEU A 10 41.11 -50.04 -14.92
CA LEU A 10 42.60 -50.00 -14.67
C LEU A 10 42.82 -49.21 -13.38
N ALA A 11 43.45 -49.90 -12.46
CA ALA A 11 43.92 -49.40 -11.16
C ALA A 11 45.40 -49.02 -11.24
N ALA A 12 45.81 -48.20 -10.32
CA ALA A 12 47.16 -47.96 -9.74
C ALA A 12 47.57 -46.47 -9.88
N THR A 13 48.14 -45.76 -8.92
CA THR A 13 48.87 -46.11 -7.69
C THR A 13 48.99 -44.86 -6.82
N ALA A 14 49.11 -45.05 -5.54
CA ALA A 14 49.29 -44.06 -4.48
C ALA A 14 50.68 -43.36 -4.54
N THR A 15 50.73 -42.10 -4.13
CA THR A 15 51.89 -41.56 -3.43
C THR A 15 51.46 -40.54 -2.40
N ALA A 16 51.72 -40.84 -1.14
CA ALA A 16 51.51 -39.99 0.02
C ALA A 16 52.64 -38.95 0.14
N LEU A 17 52.33 -37.72 0.39
CA LEU A 17 53.23 -36.77 1.08
C LEU A 17 52.42 -36.07 2.19
N ALA A 18 52.76 -36.43 3.41
CA ALA A 18 52.31 -35.79 4.63
C ALA A 18 53.12 -34.52 4.89
N LEU A 19 52.47 -33.39 5.05
CA LEU A 19 53.01 -32.23 5.75
C LEU A 19 51.91 -31.67 6.65
N GLY A 20 52.13 -31.80 7.95
CA GLY A 20 51.21 -31.35 8.98
C GLY A 20 51.20 -29.85 9.13
N LEU A 21 50.02 -29.34 9.41
CA LEU A 21 49.79 -28.04 10.05
C LEU A 21 48.66 -28.20 11.05
N THR A 22 49.04 -28.10 12.30
CA THR A 22 48.13 -27.99 13.46
C THR A 22 47.32 -26.73 13.34
N ALA A 23 45.99 -26.85 13.25
CA ALA A 23 45.07 -25.76 13.50
C ALA A 23 44.06 -26.22 14.56
N CYS A 24 44.09 -25.52 15.68
CA CYS A 24 43.18 -25.68 16.80
C CYS A 24 41.72 -25.64 16.34
N GLY A 25 40.99 -26.67 16.67
CA GLY A 25 39.54 -26.70 16.58
C GLY A 25 38.93 -25.78 17.62
N SER A 26 38.11 -24.84 17.16
CA SER A 26 37.05 -24.24 17.96
C SER A 26 35.76 -24.65 17.33
N SER A 27 35.07 -25.55 17.98
CA SER A 27 33.66 -25.87 17.75
C SER A 27 32.84 -24.63 18.10
N SER A 28 32.37 -23.93 17.07
CA SER A 28 31.38 -22.86 17.24
C SER A 28 30.01 -23.47 16.99
N ASP A 29 29.21 -23.57 18.04
CA ASP A 29 27.78 -23.81 17.99
C ASP A 29 27.11 -22.80 17.05
N PRO A 30 26.12 -23.23 16.23
CA PRO A 30 25.29 -22.30 15.49
C PRO A 30 24.14 -21.84 16.39
N SER A 31 24.42 -21.06 17.43
CA SER A 31 23.37 -20.42 18.21
C SER A 31 23.53 -18.91 18.14
N SER A 32 22.40 -18.27 17.73
CA SER A 32 22.14 -16.84 17.76
C SER A 32 23.03 -15.97 16.85
N ALA A 33 22.69 -15.92 15.57
CA ALA A 33 22.85 -14.68 14.82
C ALA A 33 21.90 -13.64 15.44
N LYS A 34 22.39 -12.89 16.43
CA LYS A 34 21.82 -11.60 16.79
C LYS A 34 21.80 -10.79 15.49
N ALA A 35 20.62 -10.31 15.09
CA ALA A 35 20.51 -9.29 14.08
C ALA A 35 21.38 -8.12 14.56
N ASP A 36 22.55 -8.01 13.97
CA ASP A 36 23.43 -6.85 14.13
C ASP A 36 22.64 -5.70 13.49
N GLY A 37 22.19 -4.78 14.29
CA GLY A 37 21.58 -3.52 13.86
C GLY A 37 22.61 -2.69 13.10
N GLY A 38 22.95 -3.13 11.90
CA GLY A 38 23.87 -2.44 11.01
C GLY A 38 23.37 -1.01 10.85
N LYS A 39 24.20 -0.03 11.27
CA LYS A 39 23.92 1.38 11.03
C LYS A 39 23.54 1.56 9.58
N ALA A 40 22.35 2.11 9.35
CA ALA A 40 21.88 2.40 8.01
C ALA A 40 22.95 3.21 7.27
N ASP A 41 23.34 2.75 6.08
CA ASP A 41 24.29 3.45 5.24
C ASP A 41 23.61 4.69 4.65
N GLU A 42 23.79 5.83 5.33
CA GLU A 42 23.20 7.11 4.92
C GLU A 42 23.70 7.61 3.55
N SER A 43 24.77 7.01 3.01
CA SER A 43 25.28 7.33 1.68
C SER A 43 24.41 6.79 0.55
N LYS A 44 23.61 5.73 0.82
CA LYS A 44 22.74 5.08 -0.16
C LYS A 44 21.35 5.76 -0.23
N PRO A 45 20.74 5.80 -1.41
CA PRO A 45 19.36 6.27 -1.52
C PRO A 45 18.37 5.48 -0.64
N LEU A 46 17.47 6.20 0.00
CA LEU A 46 16.31 5.64 0.66
C LEU A 46 15.24 5.38 -0.40
N VAL A 47 14.98 4.13 -0.73
CA VAL A 47 14.00 3.74 -1.76
C VAL A 47 12.64 3.54 -1.11
N ILE A 48 11.62 4.30 -1.53
CA ILE A 48 10.24 4.20 -1.02
C ILE A 48 9.30 3.79 -2.14
N ALA A 49 8.52 2.73 -1.90
CA ALA A 49 7.44 2.31 -2.80
C ALA A 49 6.23 3.22 -2.63
N ALA A 50 5.60 3.64 -3.71
CA ALA A 50 4.46 4.54 -3.66
C ALA A 50 3.48 4.29 -4.82
N SER A 51 2.19 4.62 -4.64
CA SER A 51 1.27 4.79 -5.77
C SER A 51 1.64 6.05 -6.54
N PRO A 52 1.38 6.13 -7.86
CA PRO A 52 1.82 7.26 -8.68
C PRO A 52 1.32 8.62 -8.17
N SER A 53 0.03 8.74 -7.89
CA SER A 53 -0.59 9.98 -7.37
C SER A 53 -1.58 9.63 -6.25
N PRO A 54 -1.63 10.39 -5.16
CA PRO A 54 -0.83 11.56 -4.81
C PRO A 54 0.54 11.22 -4.20
N HIS A 55 0.81 9.96 -3.87
CA HIS A 55 1.90 9.53 -3.01
C HIS A 55 3.29 9.79 -3.62
N ALA A 56 3.55 9.30 -4.83
CA ALA A 56 4.82 9.58 -5.51
C ALA A 56 4.97 11.07 -5.84
N ASP A 57 3.89 11.78 -6.14
CA ASP A 57 3.92 13.23 -6.32
C ASP A 57 4.43 13.95 -5.07
N ILE A 58 3.94 13.57 -3.88
CA ILE A 58 4.36 14.15 -2.58
C ILE A 58 5.82 13.79 -2.29
N LEU A 59 6.21 12.52 -2.50
CA LEU A 59 7.60 12.10 -2.29
C LEU A 59 8.57 12.79 -3.26
N ASN A 60 8.19 12.98 -4.53
CA ASN A 60 9.00 13.69 -5.50
C ASN A 60 9.12 15.17 -5.15
N PHE A 61 8.05 15.80 -4.65
CA PHE A 61 8.15 17.17 -4.11
C PHE A 61 9.18 17.24 -2.96
N VAL A 62 9.13 16.30 -2.01
CA VAL A 62 10.11 16.22 -0.92
C VAL A 62 11.52 15.99 -1.47
N LYS A 63 11.70 15.05 -2.40
CA LYS A 63 12.98 14.73 -3.04
C LYS A 63 13.61 15.96 -3.69
N ASP A 64 12.83 16.69 -4.47
CA ASP A 64 13.34 17.76 -5.33
C ASP A 64 13.55 19.09 -4.56
N ASN A 65 12.79 19.34 -3.48
CA ASN A 65 12.78 20.63 -2.82
C ASN A 65 13.35 20.62 -1.38
N LEU A 66 13.27 19.48 -0.68
CA LEU A 66 13.54 19.44 0.76
C LEU A 66 14.64 18.47 1.15
N ALA A 67 14.70 17.28 0.55
CA ALA A 67 15.55 16.17 0.98
C ALA A 67 17.05 16.50 1.01
N ALA A 68 17.55 17.25 0.03
CA ALA A 68 18.96 17.61 -0.07
C ALA A 68 19.44 18.45 1.13
N LYS A 69 18.59 19.32 1.69
CA LYS A 69 18.91 20.18 2.84
C LYS A 69 19.12 19.37 4.12
N GLU A 70 18.46 18.21 4.22
CA GLU A 70 18.58 17.28 5.35
C GLU A 70 19.62 16.15 5.07
N GLY A 71 20.37 16.24 3.97
CA GLY A 71 21.32 15.20 3.55
C GLY A 71 20.66 13.87 3.20
N LEU A 72 19.37 13.86 2.85
CA LEU A 72 18.61 12.67 2.49
C LEU A 72 18.65 12.47 0.98
N LYS A 73 19.11 11.30 0.55
CA LYS A 73 18.97 10.83 -0.84
C LYS A 73 17.71 9.98 -0.91
N LEU A 74 16.66 10.47 -1.58
CA LEU A 74 15.38 9.78 -1.73
C LEU A 74 15.24 9.26 -3.15
N ASP A 75 14.79 8.02 -3.29
CA ASP A 75 14.36 7.42 -4.55
C ASP A 75 12.94 6.90 -4.43
N VAL A 76 12.12 7.07 -5.47
CA VAL A 76 10.70 6.73 -5.46
C VAL A 76 10.45 5.65 -6.49
N LYS A 77 9.92 4.52 -6.05
CA LYS A 77 9.56 3.40 -6.91
C LYS A 77 8.04 3.28 -6.98
N GLU A 78 7.47 3.55 -8.14
CA GLU A 78 6.03 3.54 -8.34
C GLU A 78 5.48 2.12 -8.55
N PHE A 79 4.30 1.88 -7.96
CA PHE A 79 3.50 0.67 -8.10
C PHE A 79 2.05 1.04 -8.35
N THR A 80 1.38 0.31 -9.24
CA THR A 80 0.01 0.60 -9.66
C THR A 80 -1.04 -0.30 -8.99
N ASP A 81 -0.62 -1.15 -8.05
CA ASP A 81 -1.46 -2.02 -7.24
C ASP A 81 -1.19 -1.85 -5.75
N TYR A 82 -2.02 -2.46 -4.89
CA TYR A 82 -1.90 -2.34 -3.44
C TYR A 82 -1.18 -3.51 -2.75
N VAL A 83 -0.78 -4.55 -3.48
CA VAL A 83 -0.13 -5.77 -2.93
C VAL A 83 1.38 -5.65 -2.96
N LEU A 84 1.93 -5.27 -4.12
CA LEU A 84 3.36 -5.26 -4.36
C LEU A 84 4.15 -4.29 -3.46
N PRO A 85 3.67 -3.07 -3.10
CA PRO A 85 4.40 -2.19 -2.20
C PRO A 85 4.67 -2.82 -0.83
N ASN A 86 3.67 -3.49 -0.24
CA ASN A 86 3.84 -4.19 1.03
C ASN A 86 4.75 -5.40 0.90
N THR A 87 4.61 -6.19 -0.16
CA THR A 87 5.48 -7.33 -0.43
C THR A 87 6.94 -6.90 -0.58
N ALA A 88 7.20 -5.85 -1.33
CA ALA A 88 8.55 -5.30 -1.53
C ALA A 88 9.15 -4.76 -0.22
N THR A 89 8.33 -4.14 0.64
CA THR A 89 8.74 -3.64 1.95
C THR A 89 9.10 -4.79 2.89
N GLU A 90 8.24 -5.81 3.00
CA GLU A 90 8.50 -6.98 3.85
C GLU A 90 9.75 -7.73 3.43
N GLN A 91 9.99 -7.86 2.14
CA GLN A 91 11.17 -8.52 1.57
C GLN A 91 12.45 -7.66 1.62
N GLY A 92 12.38 -6.41 2.07
CA GLY A 92 13.52 -5.49 2.13
C GLY A 92 14.02 -5.02 0.75
N GLN A 93 13.20 -5.14 -0.31
CA GLN A 93 13.50 -4.64 -1.65
C GLN A 93 13.39 -3.10 -1.73
N VAL A 94 12.61 -2.52 -0.84
CA VAL A 94 12.47 -1.09 -0.59
C VAL A 94 12.55 -0.84 0.92
N ALA A 95 12.93 0.37 1.33
CA ALA A 95 13.06 0.72 2.74
C ALA A 95 11.70 0.92 3.43
N GLY A 96 10.68 1.26 2.68
CA GLY A 96 9.32 1.47 3.16
C GLY A 96 8.36 1.73 2.02
N ASN A 97 7.11 1.99 2.36
CA ASN A 97 6.08 2.35 1.39
C ASN A 97 5.19 3.49 1.87
N PHE A 98 4.54 4.12 0.92
CA PHE A 98 3.60 5.20 1.14
C PHE A 98 2.47 5.07 0.09
N PHE A 99 1.33 4.46 0.48
CA PHE A 99 0.21 4.22 -0.43
C PHE A 99 -1.09 3.82 0.28
N GLN A 100 -1.08 3.54 1.59
CA GLN A 100 -2.13 2.81 2.28
C GLN A 100 -2.59 3.48 3.58
N HIS A 101 -3.74 3.04 4.07
CA HIS A 101 -4.33 3.41 5.35
C HIS A 101 -4.31 2.24 6.34
N LYS A 102 -4.51 2.53 7.64
CA LYS A 102 -4.36 1.57 8.74
C LYS A 102 -5.23 0.30 8.60
N PRO A 103 -6.54 0.39 8.31
CA PRO A 103 -7.34 -0.82 8.14
C PRO A 103 -6.82 -1.76 7.04
N TYR A 104 -6.31 -1.21 5.92
CA TYR A 104 -5.72 -2.01 4.85
C TYR A 104 -4.44 -2.71 5.31
N LEU A 105 -3.54 -1.97 5.97
CA LEU A 105 -2.28 -2.55 6.48
C LEU A 105 -2.54 -3.67 7.48
N ASP A 106 -3.48 -3.50 8.40
CA ASP A 106 -3.80 -4.50 9.41
C ASP A 106 -4.34 -5.80 8.78
N ASP A 107 -5.26 -5.67 7.82
CA ASP A 107 -5.79 -6.81 7.06
C ASP A 107 -4.68 -7.49 6.24
N PHE A 108 -3.82 -6.71 5.58
CA PHE A 108 -2.70 -7.23 4.81
C PHE A 108 -1.71 -8.01 5.68
N ASN A 109 -1.27 -7.42 6.80
CA ASN A 109 -0.37 -8.08 7.74
C ASN A 109 -0.95 -9.40 8.25
N LYS A 110 -2.23 -9.37 8.66
CA LYS A 110 -2.94 -10.55 9.17
C LYS A 110 -3.03 -11.66 8.13
N LYS A 111 -3.35 -11.33 6.89
CA LYS A 111 -3.55 -12.31 5.80
C LYS A 111 -2.24 -12.91 5.29
N ASN A 112 -1.18 -12.11 5.26
CA ASN A 112 0.09 -12.49 4.64
C ASN A 112 1.20 -12.81 5.64
N GLY A 113 0.94 -12.67 6.95
CA GLY A 113 1.95 -12.91 8.00
C GLY A 113 3.11 -11.91 7.91
N THR A 114 2.84 -10.67 7.46
CA THR A 114 3.83 -9.61 7.34
C THR A 114 3.89 -8.74 8.59
N HIS A 115 5.00 -8.02 8.77
CA HIS A 115 5.29 -7.22 9.97
C HIS A 115 5.62 -5.78 9.57
N ILE A 116 4.71 -5.15 8.84
CA ILE A 116 4.85 -3.76 8.41
C ILE A 116 4.15 -2.86 9.42
N VAL A 117 4.81 -1.77 9.79
CA VAL A 117 4.31 -0.82 10.80
C VAL A 117 4.25 0.60 10.24
N PRO A 118 3.24 1.39 10.62
CA PRO A 118 3.14 2.77 10.22
C PRO A 118 4.13 3.64 11.01
N VAL A 119 4.64 4.71 10.37
CA VAL A 119 5.59 5.65 10.96
C VAL A 119 4.95 7.01 11.23
N VAL A 120 4.34 7.62 10.21
CA VAL A 120 3.74 8.95 10.29
C VAL A 120 2.61 9.08 9.29
N ASN A 121 1.48 9.65 9.71
CA ASN A 121 0.37 10.02 8.84
C ASN A 121 0.76 11.24 7.97
N VAL A 122 0.26 11.29 6.75
CA VAL A 122 0.57 12.37 5.81
C VAL A 122 -0.70 13.02 5.26
N HIS A 123 -1.60 12.25 4.71
CA HIS A 123 -2.81 12.79 4.06
C HIS A 123 -3.99 11.83 4.13
N LEU A 124 -5.16 12.35 3.85
CA LEU A 124 -6.40 11.60 3.66
C LEU A 124 -6.85 11.75 2.22
N GLU A 125 -7.30 10.66 1.63
CA GLU A 125 -7.98 10.60 0.34
C GLU A 125 -9.44 10.18 0.57
N PRO A 126 -10.39 11.12 0.50
CA PRO A 126 -11.80 10.77 0.62
C PRO A 126 -12.22 9.80 -0.48
N LEU A 127 -12.90 8.71 -0.09
CA LEU A 127 -13.49 7.78 -1.02
C LEU A 127 -14.72 8.43 -1.69
N GLY A 128 -14.92 8.21 -2.98
CA GLY A 128 -16.01 8.84 -3.71
C GLY A 128 -16.84 7.88 -4.56
N LEU A 129 -18.14 8.21 -4.73
CA LEU A 129 -19.02 7.60 -5.73
C LEU A 129 -19.03 8.48 -6.97
N TYR A 130 -18.77 7.89 -8.11
CA TYR A 130 -18.69 8.57 -9.41
C TYR A 130 -19.61 7.94 -10.42
N SER A 131 -20.06 8.72 -11.40
CA SER A 131 -20.84 8.23 -12.53
C SER A 131 -20.60 9.04 -13.79
N LYS A 132 -20.68 8.39 -14.93
CA LYS A 132 -20.75 9.02 -16.26
C LYS A 132 -22.18 9.10 -16.80
N LYS A 133 -23.10 8.34 -16.19
CA LYS A 133 -24.49 8.18 -16.67
C LYS A 133 -25.48 9.01 -15.88
N VAL A 134 -25.32 9.13 -14.55
CA VAL A 134 -26.22 9.90 -13.68
C VAL A 134 -25.52 11.16 -13.17
N LYS A 135 -26.31 12.18 -12.82
CA LYS A 135 -25.79 13.49 -12.38
C LYS A 135 -26.02 13.77 -10.89
N ALA A 136 -26.92 13.03 -10.26
CA ALA A 136 -27.22 13.16 -8.84
C ALA A 136 -27.52 11.80 -8.22
N ILE A 137 -27.38 11.70 -6.89
CA ILE A 137 -27.69 10.48 -6.12
C ILE A 137 -29.16 10.06 -6.36
N ALA A 138 -30.08 11.04 -6.46
CA ALA A 138 -31.50 10.80 -6.69
C ALA A 138 -31.82 10.15 -8.04
N ASP A 139 -30.87 10.17 -8.99
CA ASP A 139 -31.00 9.53 -10.29
C ASP A 139 -30.59 8.05 -10.27
N ILE A 140 -30.01 7.58 -9.17
CA ILE A 140 -29.63 6.16 -8.97
C ILE A 140 -30.90 5.39 -8.61
N LYS A 141 -31.26 4.38 -9.44
CA LYS A 141 -32.54 3.64 -9.34
C LYS A 141 -32.33 2.14 -9.35
N ALA A 142 -33.36 1.42 -8.95
CA ALA A 142 -33.41 -0.05 -9.06
C ALA A 142 -33.06 -0.53 -10.50
N GLY A 143 -32.33 -1.63 -10.60
CA GLY A 143 -31.79 -2.20 -11.84
C GLY A 143 -30.46 -1.64 -12.28
N GLN A 144 -29.94 -0.59 -11.63
CA GLN A 144 -28.64 -0.03 -11.93
C GLN A 144 -27.52 -0.77 -11.21
N THR A 145 -26.32 -0.78 -11.82
CA THR A 145 -25.13 -1.46 -11.31
C THR A 145 -24.14 -0.48 -10.72
N ILE A 146 -23.68 -0.76 -9.50
CA ILE A 146 -22.59 -0.03 -8.83
C ILE A 146 -21.34 -0.93 -8.73
N ALA A 147 -20.22 -0.49 -9.26
CA ALA A 147 -18.93 -1.15 -9.03
C ALA A 147 -18.31 -0.71 -7.71
N VAL A 148 -17.72 -1.66 -6.97
CA VAL A 148 -17.02 -1.43 -5.70
C VAL A 148 -15.67 -2.16 -5.69
N PRO A 149 -14.66 -1.69 -4.90
CA PRO A 149 -13.44 -2.45 -4.68
C PRO A 149 -13.72 -3.81 -4.04
N ASN A 150 -12.91 -4.82 -4.35
CA ASN A 150 -13.08 -6.18 -3.84
C ASN A 150 -12.12 -6.56 -2.71
N ASP A 151 -11.23 -5.68 -2.28
CA ASP A 151 -10.45 -5.93 -1.08
C ASP A 151 -11.30 -5.65 0.16
N THR A 152 -11.10 -6.47 1.19
CA THR A 152 -11.98 -6.52 2.38
C THR A 152 -12.24 -5.14 2.99
N THR A 153 -11.23 -4.29 3.07
CA THR A 153 -11.35 -3.02 3.80
C THR A 153 -11.93 -1.91 2.94
N ASN A 154 -11.59 -1.84 1.64
CA ASN A 154 -12.17 -0.84 0.74
C ASN A 154 -13.57 -1.25 0.26
N GLU A 155 -13.90 -2.56 0.14
CA GLU A 155 -15.28 -3.01 -0.04
C GLU A 155 -16.15 -2.52 1.13
N GLY A 156 -15.77 -2.86 2.37
CA GLY A 156 -16.50 -2.44 3.56
C GLY A 156 -16.67 -0.92 3.67
N ARG A 157 -15.59 -0.17 3.39
CA ARG A 157 -15.60 1.31 3.33
C ARG A 157 -16.57 1.83 2.27
N ALA A 158 -16.58 1.23 1.08
CA ALA A 158 -17.51 1.60 0.00
C ALA A 158 -18.95 1.33 0.38
N LEU A 159 -19.24 0.18 0.98
CA LEU A 159 -20.59 -0.15 1.43
C LEU A 159 -21.07 0.78 2.56
N GLN A 160 -20.19 1.15 3.49
CA GLN A 160 -20.51 2.16 4.51
C GLN A 160 -20.84 3.53 3.88
N LEU A 161 -20.08 3.97 2.88
CA LEU A 161 -20.35 5.21 2.17
C LEU A 161 -21.73 5.18 1.50
N LEU A 162 -22.09 4.08 0.83
CA LEU A 162 -23.40 3.91 0.19
C LEU A 162 -24.53 3.87 1.21
N ALA A 163 -24.35 3.17 2.34
CA ALA A 163 -25.33 3.08 3.40
C ALA A 163 -25.56 4.42 4.09
N ALA A 164 -24.51 5.17 4.39
CA ALA A 164 -24.59 6.50 4.98
C ALA A 164 -25.36 7.51 4.11
N ASN A 165 -25.44 7.24 2.80
CA ASN A 165 -26.18 8.03 1.82
C ASN A 165 -27.52 7.39 1.40
N ASN A 166 -28.01 6.42 2.17
CA ASN A 166 -29.29 5.74 1.97
C ASN A 166 -29.45 5.02 0.62
N LEU A 167 -28.36 4.63 -0.04
CA LEU A 167 -28.41 3.81 -1.27
C LEU A 167 -28.59 2.33 -0.99
N ILE A 168 -28.18 1.86 0.18
CA ILE A 168 -28.37 0.49 0.67
C ILE A 168 -28.64 0.50 2.17
N THR A 169 -29.02 -0.65 2.72
CA THR A 169 -29.04 -0.89 4.17
C THR A 169 -28.11 -2.04 4.51
N LEU A 170 -27.26 -1.85 5.51
CA LEU A 170 -26.36 -2.88 6.01
C LEU A 170 -26.88 -3.51 7.30
N LYS A 171 -26.47 -4.74 7.58
CA LYS A 171 -26.65 -5.38 8.86
C LYS A 171 -25.98 -4.55 9.96
N GLU A 172 -26.58 -4.47 11.13
CA GLU A 172 -26.01 -3.76 12.27
C GLU A 172 -24.66 -4.36 12.71
N GLY A 173 -23.73 -3.49 13.11
CA GLY A 173 -22.46 -3.86 13.71
C GLY A 173 -21.38 -4.38 12.76
N VAL A 174 -21.62 -4.44 11.45
CA VAL A 174 -20.63 -4.95 10.48
C VAL A 174 -19.42 -4.02 10.28
N GLY A 175 -19.56 -2.73 10.57
CA GLY A 175 -18.48 -1.75 10.52
C GLY A 175 -17.72 -1.73 9.18
N THR A 176 -16.42 -1.45 9.26
CA THR A 176 -15.53 -1.37 8.09
C THR A 176 -15.20 -2.72 7.43
N SER A 177 -15.68 -3.83 7.98
CA SER A 177 -15.50 -5.17 7.43
C SER A 177 -16.75 -5.67 6.69
N ALA A 178 -17.72 -4.79 6.40
CA ALA A 178 -18.94 -5.12 5.66
C ALA A 178 -18.61 -5.73 4.29
N LYS A 179 -19.44 -6.70 3.89
CA LYS A 179 -19.38 -7.40 2.60
C LYS A 179 -20.69 -7.27 1.87
N LEU A 180 -20.74 -7.57 0.59
CA LEU A 180 -22.00 -7.59 -0.16
C LEU A 180 -23.05 -8.51 0.47
N SER A 181 -22.65 -9.59 1.15
CA SER A 181 -23.54 -10.50 1.89
C SER A 181 -24.17 -9.87 3.13
N ASP A 182 -23.67 -8.74 3.62
CA ASP A 182 -24.18 -8.02 4.77
C ASP A 182 -25.19 -6.92 4.39
N ILE A 183 -25.46 -6.76 3.09
CA ILE A 183 -26.52 -5.86 2.63
C ILE A 183 -27.87 -6.51 2.89
N THR A 184 -28.66 -5.88 3.75
CA THR A 184 -30.02 -6.35 4.09
C THR A 184 -31.08 -5.81 3.13
N ASP A 185 -30.83 -4.63 2.53
CA ASP A 185 -31.66 -4.05 1.47
C ASP A 185 -30.76 -3.37 0.42
N LYS A 186 -30.77 -3.92 -0.78
CA LYS A 186 -30.05 -3.38 -1.95
C LYS A 186 -30.81 -2.26 -2.66
N LYS A 187 -32.06 -2.01 -2.28
CA LYS A 187 -32.99 -1.10 -2.98
C LYS A 187 -33.07 -1.34 -4.49
N GLY A 188 -32.91 -2.60 -4.88
CA GLY A 188 -32.92 -3.04 -6.28
C GLY A 188 -31.63 -2.78 -7.07
N LEU A 189 -30.54 -2.35 -6.40
CA LEU A 189 -29.25 -2.14 -7.04
C LEU A 189 -28.51 -3.47 -7.25
N GLU A 190 -27.73 -3.52 -8.32
CA GLU A 190 -26.78 -4.59 -8.62
C GLU A 190 -25.35 -4.14 -8.24
N PHE A 191 -24.53 -5.10 -7.85
CA PHE A 191 -23.13 -4.82 -7.44
C PHE A 191 -22.14 -5.61 -8.25
N LYS A 192 -21.02 -4.97 -8.61
CA LYS A 192 -19.88 -5.58 -9.28
C LYS A 192 -18.62 -5.33 -8.48
N GLU A 193 -18.05 -6.38 -7.88
CA GLU A 193 -16.79 -6.33 -7.18
C GLU A 193 -15.63 -6.40 -8.16
N LEU A 194 -14.69 -5.48 -8.06
CA LEU A 194 -13.53 -5.37 -8.94
C LEU A 194 -12.28 -5.02 -8.13
N GLU A 195 -11.13 -5.43 -8.61
CA GLU A 195 -9.86 -4.94 -8.09
C GLU A 195 -9.84 -3.40 -8.16
N ALA A 196 -9.43 -2.74 -7.05
CA ALA A 196 -9.52 -1.29 -6.89
C ALA A 196 -8.91 -0.51 -8.07
N ALA A 197 -7.75 -0.98 -8.58
CA ALA A 197 -7.06 -0.39 -9.73
C ALA A 197 -7.88 -0.44 -11.05
N THR A 198 -8.88 -1.33 -11.14
CA THR A 198 -9.68 -1.52 -12.35
C THR A 198 -11.03 -0.80 -12.29
N VAL A 199 -11.49 -0.43 -11.08
CA VAL A 199 -12.81 0.20 -10.87
C VAL A 199 -13.02 1.47 -11.72
N PRO A 200 -12.04 2.39 -11.88
CA PRO A 200 -12.26 3.59 -12.70
C PRO A 200 -12.62 3.29 -14.16
N ARG A 201 -12.07 2.21 -14.72
CA ARG A 201 -12.34 1.80 -16.11
C ARG A 201 -13.77 1.28 -16.27
N ALA A 202 -14.31 0.68 -15.22
CA ALA A 202 -15.68 0.15 -15.23
C ALA A 202 -16.76 1.23 -15.33
N LEU A 203 -16.45 2.53 -15.09
CA LEU A 203 -17.38 3.65 -15.26
C LEU A 203 -17.98 3.76 -16.67
N ASN A 204 -17.39 3.12 -17.67
CA ASN A 204 -17.98 3.08 -19.01
C ASN A 204 -19.12 2.05 -19.12
N ASP A 205 -19.08 1.01 -18.29
CA ASP A 205 -19.96 -0.17 -18.38
C ASP A 205 -21.05 -0.15 -17.31
N VAL A 206 -20.71 0.31 -16.07
CA VAL A 206 -21.64 0.39 -14.93
C VAL A 206 -22.35 1.74 -14.85
N ASP A 207 -23.34 1.86 -13.96
CA ASP A 207 -24.08 3.11 -13.78
C ASP A 207 -23.39 4.06 -12.80
N ALA A 208 -22.70 3.51 -11.79
CA ALA A 208 -21.85 4.26 -10.89
C ALA A 208 -20.71 3.36 -10.35
N ALA A 209 -19.68 3.95 -9.76
CA ALA A 209 -18.59 3.22 -9.14
C ALA A 209 -18.05 3.96 -7.91
N VAL A 210 -17.78 3.21 -6.84
CA VAL A 210 -17.04 3.74 -5.69
C VAL A 210 -15.55 3.55 -5.93
N ILE A 211 -14.80 4.65 -5.99
CA ILE A 211 -13.42 4.67 -6.43
C ILE A 211 -12.53 5.28 -5.34
N ASN A 212 -11.42 4.62 -5.02
CA ASN A 212 -10.38 5.15 -4.14
C ASN A 212 -9.77 6.44 -4.71
N GLY A 213 -9.40 7.39 -3.82
CA GLY A 213 -8.97 8.74 -4.21
C GLY A 213 -7.80 8.76 -5.19
N ASN A 214 -6.74 7.97 -4.94
CA ASN A 214 -5.59 7.87 -5.82
C ASN A 214 -5.99 7.39 -7.24
N TYR A 215 -6.79 6.34 -7.35
CA TYR A 215 -7.24 5.83 -8.65
C TYR A 215 -8.22 6.76 -9.36
N ALA A 216 -9.01 7.54 -8.61
CA ALA A 216 -9.84 8.59 -9.19
C ALA A 216 -8.96 9.68 -9.82
N ILE A 217 -7.92 10.15 -9.10
CA ILE A 217 -6.98 11.17 -9.58
C ILE A 217 -6.21 10.67 -10.82
N GLU A 218 -5.70 9.44 -10.77
CA GLU A 218 -5.01 8.81 -11.92
C GLU A 218 -5.92 8.68 -13.14
N ALA A 219 -7.21 8.46 -12.94
CA ALA A 219 -8.23 8.45 -13.99
C ALA A 219 -8.69 9.87 -14.42
N LYS A 220 -8.04 10.93 -13.93
CA LYS A 220 -8.35 12.33 -14.20
C LYS A 220 -9.73 12.77 -13.69
N LEU A 221 -10.24 12.10 -12.67
CA LEU A 221 -11.39 12.56 -11.89
C LEU A 221 -10.89 13.45 -10.75
N SER A 222 -11.64 14.49 -10.44
CA SER A 222 -11.39 15.31 -9.25
C SER A 222 -12.35 14.89 -8.13
N PRO A 223 -11.87 14.19 -7.07
CA PRO A 223 -12.74 13.80 -5.96
C PRO A 223 -13.60 14.93 -5.42
N ALA A 224 -13.03 16.11 -5.24
CA ALA A 224 -13.75 17.27 -4.71
C ALA A 224 -14.82 17.86 -5.65
N LYS A 225 -14.76 17.56 -6.98
CA LYS A 225 -15.64 18.20 -7.99
C LYS A 225 -16.55 17.21 -8.71
N ASP A 226 -16.06 15.99 -8.96
CA ASP A 226 -16.72 15.02 -9.85
C ASP A 226 -17.46 13.91 -9.09
N ALA A 227 -17.22 13.78 -7.77
CA ALA A 227 -17.91 12.78 -6.98
C ALA A 227 -19.37 13.18 -6.75
N LEU A 228 -20.30 12.23 -6.99
CA LEU A 228 -21.71 12.35 -6.58
C LEU A 228 -21.86 12.31 -5.05
N ILE A 229 -21.02 11.51 -4.41
CA ILE A 229 -20.86 11.40 -2.96
C ILE A 229 -19.35 11.42 -2.69
N LEU A 230 -18.93 12.21 -1.72
CA LEU A 230 -17.57 12.19 -1.21
C LEU A 230 -17.59 11.90 0.30
N GLU A 231 -16.71 11.03 0.75
CA GLU A 231 -16.53 10.71 2.15
C GLU A 231 -16.13 11.95 2.95
N LYS A 232 -16.62 12.07 4.19
CA LYS A 232 -16.24 13.18 5.07
C LYS A 232 -14.83 12.99 5.61
N ALA A 233 -14.08 14.07 5.77
CA ALA A 233 -12.74 14.05 6.33
C ALA A 233 -12.75 13.96 7.86
N GLU A 234 -13.75 14.56 8.52
CA GLU A 234 -13.82 14.61 9.98
C GLU A 234 -14.04 13.20 10.59
N GLY A 235 -13.17 12.82 11.53
CA GLY A 235 -13.24 11.51 12.18
C GLY A 235 -12.89 10.33 11.28
N ASN A 236 -12.32 10.58 10.10
CA ASN A 236 -12.03 9.56 9.10
C ASN A 236 -10.75 8.76 9.48
N PRO A 237 -10.84 7.42 9.64
CA PRO A 237 -9.71 6.60 10.09
C PRO A 237 -8.75 6.19 8.95
N TYR A 238 -8.99 6.65 7.73
CA TYR A 238 -8.27 6.20 6.54
C TYR A 238 -7.13 7.14 6.11
N ALA A 239 -6.50 7.85 7.08
CA ALA A 239 -5.29 8.61 6.78
C ALA A 239 -4.20 7.68 6.21
N ASN A 240 -3.54 8.13 5.16
CA ASN A 240 -2.42 7.45 4.52
C ASN A 240 -1.11 7.85 5.20
N PHE A 241 -0.18 6.89 5.32
CA PHE A 241 1.03 7.03 6.12
C PHE A 241 2.26 6.43 5.43
N LEU A 242 3.44 6.90 5.84
CA LEU A 242 4.70 6.21 5.60
C LEU A 242 4.74 4.95 6.47
N ALA A 243 5.04 3.80 5.87
CA ALA A 243 5.20 2.53 6.57
C ALA A 243 6.54 1.86 6.25
N VAL A 244 7.03 1.07 7.19
CA VAL A 244 8.29 0.32 7.06
C VAL A 244 8.12 -1.08 7.64
N LYS A 245 9.04 -1.99 7.33
CA LYS A 245 9.13 -3.25 8.06
C LYS A 245 9.44 -2.99 9.54
N GLU A 246 8.82 -3.74 10.44
CA GLU A 246 9.05 -3.66 11.88
C GLU A 246 10.56 -3.76 12.21
N GLY A 247 11.03 -2.90 13.10
CA GLY A 247 12.43 -2.74 13.43
C GLY A 247 13.15 -1.61 12.65
N ASN A 248 12.61 -1.18 11.50
CA ASN A 248 13.23 -0.13 10.67
C ASN A 248 12.69 1.28 10.93
N GLN A 249 11.70 1.43 11.80
CA GLN A 249 11.07 2.73 12.08
C GLN A 249 12.05 3.75 12.67
N ASN A 250 13.13 3.32 13.29
CA ASN A 250 14.17 4.17 13.86
C ASN A 250 15.37 4.42 12.93
N ASP A 251 15.32 3.98 11.66
CA ASP A 251 16.35 4.35 10.67
C ASP A 251 16.39 5.89 10.56
N PRO A 252 17.57 6.53 10.75
CA PRO A 252 17.68 7.99 10.70
C PRO A 252 17.14 8.59 9.39
N ARG A 253 17.26 7.88 8.27
CA ARG A 253 16.75 8.33 6.96
C ARG A 253 15.22 8.30 6.93
N ILE A 254 14.59 7.27 7.54
CA ILE A 254 13.13 7.16 7.68
C ILE A 254 12.61 8.28 8.58
N GLN A 255 13.29 8.58 9.69
CA GLN A 255 12.90 9.66 10.59
C GLN A 255 13.05 11.05 9.93
N LYS A 256 14.11 11.27 9.13
CA LYS A 256 14.25 12.48 8.32
C LYS A 256 13.09 12.62 7.33
N LEU A 257 12.76 11.54 6.59
CA LEU A 257 11.64 11.52 5.64
C LEU A 257 10.30 11.78 6.35
N ALA A 258 10.04 11.14 7.49
CA ALA A 258 8.83 11.32 8.27
C ALA A 258 8.64 12.80 8.69
N LYS A 259 9.72 13.46 9.15
CA LYS A 259 9.70 14.89 9.50
C LYS A 259 9.39 15.75 8.29
N LEU A 260 10.03 15.47 7.14
CA LEU A 260 9.81 16.23 5.90
C LEU A 260 8.38 16.06 5.38
N LEU A 261 7.81 14.86 5.44
CA LEU A 261 6.43 14.59 5.02
C LEU A 261 5.38 15.33 5.87
N ASN A 262 5.72 15.76 7.08
CA ASN A 262 4.85 16.55 7.97
C ASN A 262 5.29 18.03 8.05
N SER A 263 6.01 18.52 7.05
CA SER A 263 6.41 19.94 6.99
C SER A 263 5.29 20.83 6.44
N ASP A 264 5.36 22.12 6.75
CA ASP A 264 4.44 23.14 6.23
C ASP A 264 4.51 23.25 4.70
N GLU A 265 5.69 23.01 4.12
CA GLU A 265 5.90 22.99 2.68
C GLU A 265 5.12 21.85 2.01
N VAL A 266 5.12 20.65 2.60
CA VAL A 266 4.33 19.51 2.10
C VAL A 266 2.84 19.78 2.28
N LYS A 267 2.43 20.35 3.42
CA LYS A 267 1.03 20.75 3.63
C LYS A 267 0.56 21.69 2.52
N LYS A 268 1.30 22.75 2.29
CA LYS A 268 1.00 23.73 1.25
C LYS A 268 0.96 23.09 -0.14
N PHE A 269 1.92 22.22 -0.47
CA PHE A 269 1.93 21.50 -1.74
C PHE A 269 0.66 20.68 -1.95
N ILE A 270 0.23 19.92 -0.92
CA ILE A 270 -1.00 19.11 -0.99
C ILE A 270 -2.22 20.01 -1.22
N GLU A 271 -2.36 21.08 -0.44
CA GLU A 271 -3.51 21.99 -0.52
C GLU A 271 -3.59 22.68 -1.91
N GLU A 272 -2.46 23.17 -2.42
CA GLU A 272 -2.40 23.87 -3.71
C GLU A 272 -2.61 22.92 -4.90
N LYS A 273 -1.98 21.74 -4.88
CA LYS A 273 -2.04 20.79 -5.99
C LYS A 273 -3.40 20.11 -6.09
N TYR A 274 -3.96 19.67 -4.97
CA TYR A 274 -5.13 18.78 -4.97
C TYR A 274 -6.45 19.49 -4.64
N GLN A 275 -6.41 20.71 -4.12
CA GLN A 275 -7.59 21.58 -3.91
C GLN A 275 -8.77 20.87 -3.24
N GLY A 276 -8.51 20.11 -2.15
CA GLY A 276 -9.51 19.38 -1.39
C GLY A 276 -9.75 17.93 -1.86
N SER A 277 -9.21 17.50 -2.99
CA SER A 277 -9.26 16.09 -3.42
C SER A 277 -8.33 15.20 -2.59
N VAL A 278 -7.27 15.78 -2.04
CA VAL A 278 -6.36 15.20 -1.04
C VAL A 278 -6.23 16.20 0.10
N ILE A 279 -6.31 15.74 1.33
CA ILE A 279 -6.39 16.60 2.52
C ILE A 279 -5.22 16.28 3.42
N PRO A 280 -4.40 17.25 3.86
CA PRO A 280 -3.36 17.01 4.86
C PRO A 280 -3.95 16.39 6.13
N ALA A 281 -3.33 15.32 6.63
CA ALA A 281 -3.77 14.59 7.82
C ALA A 281 -2.56 14.16 8.66
N PHE A 282 -1.73 15.13 9.01
CA PHE A 282 -0.46 14.94 9.71
C PHE A 282 -0.65 14.39 11.12
N GLY A 283 0.38 13.73 11.62
CA GLY A 283 0.43 13.26 12.99
C GLY A 283 0.83 11.79 13.14
N THR A 284 0.65 11.30 14.36
CA THR A 284 0.97 9.91 14.68
C THR A 284 -0.15 8.98 14.19
N PRO A 285 0.18 7.89 13.49
CA PRO A 285 -0.80 6.87 13.14
C PRO A 285 -1.47 6.27 14.38
N ALA A 286 -2.74 5.90 14.26
CA ALA A 286 -3.42 5.16 15.32
C ALA A 286 -2.68 3.84 15.61
N SER A 287 -2.60 3.50 16.88
CA SER A 287 -2.00 2.24 17.37
C SER A 287 -2.85 1.03 17.01
#